data_228642dc07fbc7f396177b4e230bee9e
#
_entry.id   228642dc07fbc7f396177b4e230bee9e
#
_cell.length_a   1.000
_cell.length_b   1.000
_cell.length_c   1.000
_cell.angle_alpha   90.00
_cell.angle_beta   90.00
_cell.angle_gamma   90.00
#
_symmetry.space_group_name_H-M   'P 1'
#
loop_
_entity.id
_entity.type
_entity.pdbx_description
1 polymer ?
#
loop_
_entity_poly.entity_id
_entity_poly.type
_entity_poly.pdbx_seq_one_letter_code
_entity_poly.pdbx_strand_id
1 'polypeptide(L)'
;MLTICLITLGDPATLTGGYRYHRRMAELAARNDARIDFASLPTRLPFAYGPRVLRAAGGADVVLVDSIVAAFLAPWIALRRPRRLAAVVHQPPGGIDHSPPRRWVQALLDRYLYRRCETVIVASATLSGWLGQAVVVPPGRDQKAGTEVSDLRQGARAAALCVANWLPNKGILELLDAAADLPAGLLRLHFAGDERTHTPYGRRVIHRIGELPGQVVRHGSCDDAGVGRLYRSADMFVLPSRWETYGTAFAEAMDAGLPVIGWRCGNLPHLVDDGRQGIVLSPGDIPALSAALRRLAENEPERCQMGAAAARRAQDLPTWEQSAQQFFAILAGQP
;
A
#
# COMPACT_ATOMS: atom_id res chain seq x y z
N MET A 1 18.08 12.99 -21.57
CA MET A 1 17.62 12.87 -20.17
C MET A 1 16.21 13.41 -20.09
N LEU A 2 15.22 12.56 -19.79
CA LEU A 2 13.80 12.91 -19.67
C LEU A 2 13.56 13.68 -18.36
N THR A 3 12.97 14.88 -18.44
CA THR A 3 12.62 15.69 -17.27
C THR A 3 11.14 15.53 -16.95
N ILE A 4 10.82 15.13 -15.72
CA ILE A 4 9.47 14.87 -15.25
C ILE A 4 9.18 15.77 -14.05
N CYS A 5 8.09 16.53 -14.10
CA CYS A 5 7.58 17.25 -12.93
C CYS A 5 6.42 16.46 -12.33
N LEU A 6 6.63 15.84 -11.16
CA LEU A 6 5.60 15.13 -10.42
C LEU A 6 4.86 16.10 -9.49
N ILE A 7 3.57 16.29 -9.74
CA ILE A 7 2.71 17.12 -8.91
C ILE A 7 1.99 16.24 -7.89
N THR A 8 2.19 16.51 -6.60
CA THR A 8 1.59 15.79 -5.48
C THR A 8 1.05 16.74 -4.40
N LEU A 9 0.62 16.24 -3.24
CA LEU A 9 0.02 17.01 -2.15
C LEU A 9 0.93 16.99 -0.92
N GLY A 10 1.18 18.13 -0.30
CA GLY A 10 1.92 18.22 0.97
C GLY A 10 3.38 17.79 0.84
N ASP A 11 3.90 17.11 1.86
CA ASP A 11 5.30 16.70 1.93
C ASP A 11 5.52 15.32 1.28
N PRO A 12 6.31 15.22 0.18
CA PRO A 12 6.67 13.95 -0.45
C PRO A 12 7.47 12.99 0.44
N ALA A 13 8.03 13.47 1.56
CA ALA A 13 8.73 12.62 2.54
C ALA A 13 7.78 11.84 3.45
N THR A 14 6.47 12.10 3.39
CA THR A 14 5.47 11.38 4.18
C THR A 14 5.51 9.87 3.92
N LEU A 15 5.46 9.07 5.00
CA LEU A 15 5.54 7.61 4.92
C LEU A 15 4.17 6.98 4.58
N THR A 16 3.83 6.98 3.30
CA THR A 16 2.68 6.23 2.75
C THR A 16 3.12 5.43 1.52
N GLY A 17 2.33 4.43 1.13
CA GLY A 17 2.66 3.59 -0.02
C GLY A 17 2.85 4.37 -1.33
N GLY A 18 1.99 5.37 -1.60
CA GLY A 18 2.10 6.22 -2.78
C GLY A 18 3.37 7.08 -2.78
N TYR A 19 3.66 7.75 -1.67
CA TYR A 19 4.89 8.55 -1.57
C TYR A 19 6.16 7.69 -1.60
N ARG A 20 6.13 6.47 -1.04
CA ARG A 20 7.24 5.52 -1.17
C ARG A 20 7.49 5.16 -2.63
N TYR A 21 6.42 4.90 -3.39
CA TYR A 21 6.51 4.65 -4.84
C TYR A 21 7.18 5.81 -5.56
N HIS A 22 6.75 7.05 -5.32
CA HIS A 22 7.31 8.24 -5.95
C HIS A 22 8.79 8.43 -5.62
N ARG A 23 9.19 8.25 -4.35
CA ARG A 23 10.59 8.35 -3.94
C ARG A 23 11.46 7.30 -4.62
N ARG A 24 11.01 6.03 -4.66
CA ARG A 24 11.75 4.96 -5.35
C ARG A 24 11.92 5.24 -6.83
N MET A 25 10.89 5.76 -7.51
CA MET A 25 11.03 6.19 -8.90
C MET A 25 12.04 7.34 -9.04
N ALA A 26 12.02 8.33 -8.15
CA ALA A 26 12.97 9.45 -8.19
C ALA A 26 14.42 8.98 -7.91
N GLU A 27 14.64 8.09 -6.95
CA GLU A 27 15.96 7.49 -6.66
C GLU A 27 16.54 6.73 -7.87
N LEU A 28 15.67 6.08 -8.65
CA LEU A 28 16.06 5.27 -9.81
C LEU A 28 16.04 6.04 -11.13
N ALA A 29 15.62 7.31 -11.13
CA ALA A 29 15.44 8.11 -12.34
C ALA A 29 16.74 8.25 -13.14
N ALA A 30 17.86 8.57 -12.49
CA ALA A 30 19.16 8.75 -13.15
C ALA A 30 19.66 7.49 -13.87
N ARG A 31 19.33 6.29 -13.35
CA ARG A 31 19.66 5.01 -14.00
C ARG A 31 18.83 4.74 -15.25
N ASN A 32 17.75 5.49 -15.45
CA ASN A 32 16.84 5.39 -16.60
C ASN A 32 16.90 6.65 -17.49
N ASP A 33 18.01 7.37 -17.50
CA ASP A 33 18.20 8.62 -18.25
C ASP A 33 17.07 9.64 -18.02
N ALA A 34 16.59 9.74 -16.78
CA ALA A 34 15.50 10.61 -16.38
C ALA A 34 15.80 11.39 -15.09
N ARG A 35 14.99 12.42 -14.84
CA ARG A 35 14.98 13.19 -13.59
C ARG A 35 13.53 13.46 -13.20
N ILE A 36 13.20 13.29 -11.91
CA ILE A 36 11.92 13.66 -11.34
C ILE A 36 12.12 14.85 -10.39
N ASP A 37 11.44 15.95 -10.67
CA ASP A 37 11.32 17.10 -9.77
C ASP A 37 9.92 17.09 -9.16
N PHE A 38 9.83 17.29 -7.83
CA PHE A 38 8.56 17.33 -7.12
C PHE A 38 8.00 18.75 -7.07
N ALA A 39 6.72 18.90 -7.38
CA ALA A 39 5.96 20.12 -7.19
C ALA A 39 4.75 19.82 -6.32
N SER A 40 4.73 20.34 -5.08
CA SER A 40 3.69 20.00 -4.12
C SER A 40 2.63 21.09 -4.00
N LEU A 41 1.36 20.70 -4.04
CA LEU A 41 0.24 21.54 -3.61
C LEU A 41 0.20 21.56 -2.07
N PRO A 42 -0.09 22.71 -1.44
CA PRO A 42 -0.30 22.75 0.00
C PRO A 42 -1.57 22.00 0.38
N THR A 43 -1.59 21.42 1.58
CA THR A 43 -2.77 20.71 2.10
C THR A 43 -3.95 21.64 2.40
N ARG A 44 -3.68 22.94 2.68
CA ARG A 44 -4.70 23.97 2.83
C ARG A 44 -4.96 24.65 1.48
N LEU A 45 -6.22 24.65 1.04
CA LEU A 45 -6.69 25.28 -0.21
C LEU A 45 -5.89 24.83 -1.47
N PRO A 46 -5.67 23.53 -1.70
CA PRO A 46 -4.82 23.03 -2.80
C PRO A 46 -5.29 23.54 -4.17
N PHE A 47 -6.59 23.71 -4.36
CA PHE A 47 -7.18 24.21 -5.60
C PHE A 47 -6.63 25.59 -6.01
N ALA A 48 -6.46 26.51 -5.07
CA ALA A 48 -5.98 27.88 -5.36
C ALA A 48 -4.56 27.93 -5.92
N TYR A 49 -3.75 26.93 -5.63
CA TYR A 49 -2.35 26.85 -6.07
C TYR A 49 -2.14 26.15 -7.41
N GLY A 50 -3.20 25.57 -7.99
CA GLY A 50 -3.11 24.84 -9.27
C GLY A 50 -2.43 25.62 -10.39
N PRO A 51 -2.80 26.90 -10.70
CA PRO A 51 -2.16 27.68 -11.75
C PRO A 51 -0.66 27.90 -11.54
N ARG A 52 -0.26 28.14 -10.28
CA ARG A 52 1.15 28.38 -9.91
C ARG A 52 1.98 27.11 -10.12
N VAL A 53 1.49 25.96 -9.66
CA VAL A 53 2.19 24.68 -9.77
C VAL A 53 2.27 24.23 -11.24
N LEU A 54 1.19 24.36 -12.02
CA LEU A 54 1.20 24.05 -13.45
C LEU A 54 2.15 24.96 -14.25
N ARG A 55 2.29 26.24 -13.85
CA ARG A 55 3.27 27.14 -14.47
C ARG A 55 4.70 26.72 -14.17
N ALA A 56 4.99 26.36 -12.91
CA ALA A 56 6.29 25.87 -12.49
C ALA A 56 6.67 24.56 -13.18
N ALA A 57 5.70 23.67 -13.42
CA ALA A 57 5.88 22.41 -14.11
C ALA A 57 6.07 22.55 -15.63
N GLY A 58 5.80 23.73 -16.20
CA GLY A 58 5.74 23.93 -17.65
C GLY A 58 7.08 23.82 -18.40
N GLY A 59 8.22 23.73 -17.70
CA GLY A 59 9.54 23.49 -18.27
C GLY A 59 9.93 22.01 -18.37
N ALA A 60 9.15 21.10 -17.78
CA ALA A 60 9.41 19.66 -17.84
C ALA A 60 8.90 19.05 -19.16
N ASP A 61 9.56 17.98 -19.62
CA ASP A 61 9.13 17.21 -20.78
C ASP A 61 7.77 16.53 -20.53
N VAL A 62 7.55 16.05 -19.30
CA VAL A 62 6.29 15.41 -18.86
C VAL A 62 5.83 16.01 -17.54
N VAL A 63 4.57 16.43 -17.49
CA VAL A 63 3.86 16.76 -16.25
C VAL A 63 3.14 15.51 -15.77
N LEU A 64 3.58 14.96 -14.65
CA LEU A 64 3.00 13.75 -14.04
C LEU A 64 2.15 14.15 -12.84
N VAL A 65 0.89 13.79 -12.85
CA VAL A 65 -0.09 14.13 -11.80
C VAL A 65 -0.35 12.92 -10.92
N ASP A 66 -0.07 13.05 -9.62
CA ASP A 66 -0.49 12.05 -8.62
C ASP A 66 -2.02 12.09 -8.44
N SER A 67 -2.63 10.92 -8.29
CA SER A 67 -4.07 10.75 -8.05
C SER A 67 -4.61 11.58 -6.89
N ILE A 68 -3.80 11.84 -5.87
CA ILE A 68 -4.21 12.61 -4.68
C ILE A 68 -4.52 14.08 -4.99
N VAL A 69 -3.97 14.61 -6.09
CA VAL A 69 -4.19 16.00 -6.51
C VAL A 69 -5.01 16.14 -7.79
N ALA A 70 -5.37 15.04 -8.44
CA ALA A 70 -6.01 15.05 -9.75
C ALA A 70 -7.28 15.93 -9.79
N ALA A 71 -8.19 15.75 -8.83
CA ALA A 71 -9.42 16.53 -8.75
C ALA A 71 -9.17 18.05 -8.58
N PHE A 72 -8.12 18.44 -7.84
CA PHE A 72 -7.78 19.84 -7.62
C PHE A 72 -7.19 20.50 -8.87
N LEU A 73 -6.50 19.74 -9.70
CA LEU A 73 -5.88 20.23 -10.94
C LEU A 73 -6.81 20.16 -12.15
N ALA A 74 -7.84 19.33 -12.13
CA ALA A 74 -8.75 19.09 -13.25
C ALA A 74 -9.30 20.38 -13.88
N PRO A 75 -9.84 21.38 -13.12
CA PRO A 75 -10.36 22.62 -13.71
C PRO A 75 -9.26 23.47 -14.36
N TRP A 76 -8.06 23.49 -13.80
CA TRP A 76 -6.94 24.28 -14.32
C TRP A 76 -6.35 23.65 -15.60
N ILE A 77 -6.31 22.33 -15.68
CA ILE A 77 -5.92 21.59 -16.88
C ILE A 77 -6.95 21.76 -17.99
N ALA A 78 -8.23 21.97 -17.66
CA ALA A 78 -9.25 22.34 -18.64
C ALA A 78 -8.95 23.67 -19.33
N LEU A 79 -8.41 24.64 -18.57
CA LEU A 79 -8.05 25.96 -19.08
C LEU A 79 -6.70 25.98 -19.78
N ARG A 80 -5.72 25.25 -19.25
CA ARG A 80 -4.34 25.21 -19.78
C ARG A 80 -3.73 23.82 -19.58
N ARG A 81 -3.80 23.02 -20.64
CA ARG A 81 -3.20 21.68 -20.65
C ARG A 81 -1.69 21.75 -20.86
N PRO A 82 -0.87 21.05 -20.06
CA PRO A 82 0.54 20.83 -20.35
C PRO A 82 0.74 20.13 -21.70
N ARG A 83 1.93 20.30 -22.29
CA ARG A 83 2.25 19.73 -23.59
C ARG A 83 2.19 18.20 -23.57
N ARG A 84 2.77 17.58 -22.53
CA ARG A 84 2.64 16.14 -22.24
C ARG A 84 2.15 15.97 -20.81
N LEU A 85 0.99 15.38 -20.67
CA LEU A 85 0.33 15.15 -19.39
C LEU A 85 0.16 13.65 -19.16
N ALA A 86 0.68 13.17 -18.04
CA ALA A 86 0.49 11.81 -17.56
C ALA A 86 -0.07 11.79 -16.14
N ALA A 87 -0.62 10.68 -15.70
CA ALA A 87 -1.08 10.49 -14.33
C ALA A 87 -0.50 9.21 -13.74
N VAL A 88 -0.20 9.24 -12.44
CA VAL A 88 0.10 8.05 -11.65
C VAL A 88 -0.96 7.87 -10.57
N VAL A 89 -1.60 6.69 -10.57
CA VAL A 89 -2.82 6.47 -9.79
C VAL A 89 -2.59 5.39 -8.74
N HIS A 90 -2.71 5.80 -7.46
CA HIS A 90 -2.55 4.96 -6.28
C HIS A 90 -3.86 4.71 -5.53
N GLN A 91 -4.96 5.32 -5.97
CA GLN A 91 -6.29 5.14 -5.35
C GLN A 91 -7.39 5.23 -6.42
N PRO A 92 -8.56 4.62 -6.17
CA PRO A 92 -9.68 4.70 -7.12
C PRO A 92 -10.14 6.15 -7.29
N PRO A 93 -10.72 6.49 -8.45
CA PRO A 93 -11.35 7.80 -8.65
C PRO A 93 -12.34 8.11 -7.52
N GLY A 94 -12.19 9.28 -6.91
CA GLY A 94 -12.99 9.69 -5.75
C GLY A 94 -12.33 9.42 -4.40
N GLY A 95 -11.18 8.72 -4.37
CA GLY A 95 -10.49 8.38 -3.13
C GLY A 95 -11.16 7.26 -2.33
N ILE A 96 -10.57 6.92 -1.18
CA ILE A 96 -11.00 5.77 -0.35
C ILE A 96 -11.85 6.24 0.85
N ASP A 97 -11.46 7.35 1.51
CA ASP A 97 -11.98 7.75 2.83
C ASP A 97 -12.86 9.03 2.76
N HIS A 98 -13.64 9.22 1.70
CA HIS A 98 -14.49 10.40 1.54
C HIS A 98 -15.98 10.08 1.68
N SER A 99 -16.77 11.06 2.19
CA SER A 99 -18.23 10.98 2.21
C SER A 99 -18.79 10.81 0.79
N PRO A 100 -19.93 10.11 0.63
CA PRO A 100 -20.46 9.79 -0.70
C PRO A 100 -20.60 10.97 -1.66
N PRO A 101 -21.13 12.15 -1.26
CA PRO A 101 -21.25 13.30 -2.19
C PRO A 101 -19.89 13.80 -2.67
N ARG A 102 -18.91 13.94 -1.74
CA ARG A 102 -17.56 14.38 -2.07
C ARG A 102 -16.87 13.36 -2.97
N ARG A 103 -16.99 12.07 -2.66
CA ARG A 103 -16.41 10.98 -3.46
C ARG A 103 -16.93 10.99 -4.90
N TRP A 104 -18.22 11.24 -5.10
CA TRP A 104 -18.82 11.32 -6.43
C TRP A 104 -18.26 12.49 -7.26
N VAL A 105 -18.26 13.71 -6.69
CA VAL A 105 -17.71 14.90 -7.36
C VAL A 105 -16.23 14.73 -7.67
N GLN A 106 -15.45 14.25 -6.70
CA GLN A 106 -14.03 14.00 -6.90
C GLN A 106 -13.79 12.96 -8.00
N ALA A 107 -14.57 11.86 -8.03
CA ALA A 107 -14.44 10.86 -9.06
C ALA A 107 -14.72 11.38 -10.48
N LEU A 108 -15.64 12.33 -10.64
CA LEU A 108 -15.89 12.99 -11.93
C LEU A 108 -14.68 13.82 -12.36
N LEU A 109 -14.11 14.60 -11.45
CA LEU A 109 -12.94 15.45 -11.71
C LEU A 109 -11.68 14.59 -12.00
N ASP A 110 -11.46 13.54 -11.23
CA ASP A 110 -10.36 12.59 -11.46
C ASP A 110 -10.46 11.97 -12.86
N ARG A 111 -11.64 11.40 -13.20
CA ARG A 111 -11.86 10.80 -14.54
C ARG A 111 -11.73 11.83 -15.65
N TYR A 112 -12.18 13.06 -15.43
CA TYR A 112 -12.01 14.14 -16.39
C TYR A 112 -10.53 14.42 -16.67
N LEU A 113 -9.69 14.47 -15.65
CA LEU A 113 -8.25 14.65 -15.77
C LEU A 113 -7.61 13.46 -16.48
N TYR A 114 -7.90 12.23 -16.03
CA TYR A 114 -7.28 11.01 -16.59
C TYR A 114 -7.59 10.84 -18.08
N ARG A 115 -8.79 11.20 -18.54
CA ARG A 115 -9.13 11.18 -19.98
C ARG A 115 -8.32 12.17 -20.82
N ARG A 116 -7.63 13.12 -20.18
CA ARG A 116 -6.77 14.12 -20.85
C ARG A 116 -5.29 13.74 -20.80
N CYS A 117 -4.94 12.79 -19.99
CA CYS A 117 -3.59 12.26 -19.95
C CYS A 117 -3.30 11.46 -21.23
N GLU A 118 -2.07 11.58 -21.72
CA GLU A 118 -1.56 10.71 -22.79
C GLU A 118 -1.33 9.30 -22.25
N THR A 119 -0.96 9.23 -20.97
CA THR A 119 -0.68 7.98 -20.27
C THR A 119 -1.22 8.04 -18.86
N VAL A 120 -1.88 6.97 -18.42
CA VAL A 120 -2.29 6.76 -17.05
C VAL A 120 -1.59 5.50 -16.54
N ILE A 121 -0.73 5.68 -15.55
CA ILE A 121 -0.01 4.59 -14.87
C ILE A 121 -0.77 4.25 -13.59
N VAL A 122 -1.01 2.98 -13.34
CA VAL A 122 -1.68 2.48 -12.14
C VAL A 122 -0.80 1.49 -11.39
N ALA A 123 -0.92 1.48 -10.06
CA ALA A 123 -0.12 0.61 -9.21
C ALA A 123 -0.58 -0.86 -9.22
N SER A 124 -1.76 -1.19 -9.77
CA SER A 124 -2.29 -2.55 -9.71
C SER A 124 -3.34 -2.87 -10.77
N ALA A 125 -3.55 -4.16 -11.02
CA ALA A 125 -4.59 -4.65 -11.91
C ALA A 125 -6.00 -4.22 -11.49
N THR A 126 -6.28 -4.18 -10.18
CA THR A 126 -7.54 -3.69 -9.64
C THR A 126 -7.83 -2.25 -10.06
N LEU A 127 -6.82 -1.36 -9.99
CA LEU A 127 -6.98 0.03 -10.45
C LEU A 127 -7.15 0.14 -11.97
N SER A 128 -6.45 -0.70 -12.74
CA SER A 128 -6.61 -0.75 -14.20
C SER A 128 -8.06 -1.08 -14.59
N GLY A 129 -8.69 -2.03 -13.90
CA GLY A 129 -10.11 -2.36 -14.13
C GLY A 129 -11.08 -1.20 -13.90
N TRP A 130 -10.72 -0.21 -13.06
CA TRP A 130 -11.54 0.99 -12.81
C TRP A 130 -11.38 2.10 -13.86
N LEU A 131 -10.26 2.11 -14.58
CA LEU A 131 -9.86 3.21 -15.47
C LEU A 131 -9.87 2.82 -16.96
N GLY A 132 -10.00 1.55 -17.30
CA GLY A 132 -10.04 1.02 -18.66
C GLY A 132 -8.66 1.06 -19.33
N GLN A 133 -8.28 2.20 -19.89
CA GLN A 133 -6.98 2.35 -20.58
C GLN A 133 -5.90 2.86 -19.63
N ALA A 134 -5.38 1.98 -18.78
CA ALA A 134 -4.29 2.31 -17.89
C ALA A 134 -3.21 1.23 -17.93
N VAL A 135 -1.95 1.65 -17.88
CA VAL A 135 -0.81 0.73 -17.85
C VAL A 135 -0.45 0.39 -16.41
N VAL A 136 -0.35 -0.90 -16.11
CA VAL A 136 -0.01 -1.36 -14.76
C VAL A 136 1.50 -1.34 -14.58
N VAL A 137 1.98 -0.52 -13.64
CA VAL A 137 3.38 -0.51 -13.19
C VAL A 137 3.34 -0.67 -11.65
N PRO A 138 3.42 -1.91 -11.16
CA PRO A 138 3.29 -2.16 -9.73
C PRO A 138 4.51 -1.64 -8.96
N PRO A 139 4.37 -1.38 -7.64
CA PRO A 139 5.51 -1.17 -6.76
C PRO A 139 6.48 -2.36 -6.84
N GLY A 140 7.76 -2.07 -6.80
CA GLY A 140 8.78 -3.11 -6.73
C GLY A 140 8.87 -3.70 -5.32
N ARG A 141 9.39 -4.93 -5.23
CA ARG A 141 9.78 -5.53 -3.97
C ARG A 141 11.17 -5.04 -3.54
N ASP A 142 11.34 -4.82 -2.25
CA ASP A 142 12.65 -4.59 -1.66
C ASP A 142 13.24 -5.94 -1.23
N GLN A 143 14.45 -6.24 -1.69
CA GLN A 143 15.22 -7.32 -1.06
C GLN A 143 15.66 -6.83 0.33
N LYS A 144 14.94 -7.25 1.37
CA LYS A 144 15.24 -6.82 2.74
C LYS A 144 16.51 -7.55 3.23
N ALA A 145 17.62 -6.81 3.25
CA ALA A 145 18.90 -7.29 3.76
C ALA A 145 18.81 -7.60 5.27
N GLY A 146 19.60 -8.59 5.71
CA GLY A 146 19.80 -8.93 7.11
C GLY A 146 19.35 -10.37 7.44
N THR A 147 20.04 -10.97 8.40
CA THR A 147 19.79 -12.35 8.87
C THR A 147 19.28 -12.39 10.31
N GLU A 148 19.14 -11.22 10.96
CA GLU A 148 18.68 -11.17 12.35
C GLU A 148 17.22 -11.65 12.46
N VAL A 149 17.00 -12.59 13.37
CA VAL A 149 15.69 -13.12 13.74
C VAL A 149 15.52 -12.92 15.25
N SER A 150 14.33 -12.54 15.66
CA SER A 150 13.95 -12.35 17.07
C SER A 150 12.89 -13.39 17.45
N ASP A 151 12.85 -13.80 18.71
CA ASP A 151 11.75 -14.63 19.21
C ASP A 151 10.49 -13.77 19.39
N LEU A 152 9.62 -13.78 18.38
CA LEU A 152 8.32 -13.12 18.45
C LEU A 152 7.26 -13.98 19.12
N ARG A 153 7.44 -15.29 19.24
CA ARG A 153 6.47 -16.17 19.91
C ARG A 153 6.39 -15.89 21.39
N GLN A 154 7.54 -15.62 22.03
CA GLN A 154 7.63 -15.33 23.48
C GLN A 154 6.78 -16.29 24.32
N GLY A 155 6.89 -17.58 24.04
CA GLY A 155 6.14 -18.64 24.68
C GLY A 155 4.78 -18.99 24.07
N ALA A 156 4.28 -18.24 23.10
CA ALA A 156 3.11 -18.64 22.31
C ALA A 156 3.49 -19.69 21.24
N ARG A 157 2.47 -20.40 20.72
CA ARG A 157 2.69 -21.42 19.68
C ARG A 157 3.08 -20.84 18.34
N ALA A 158 2.54 -19.65 18.01
CA ALA A 158 2.87 -18.91 16.80
C ALA A 158 2.85 -17.39 17.02
N ALA A 159 3.51 -16.64 16.13
CA ALA A 159 3.52 -15.18 16.08
C ALA A 159 2.92 -14.69 14.76
N ALA A 160 1.89 -13.85 14.83
CA ALA A 160 1.30 -13.18 13.67
C ALA A 160 1.73 -11.72 13.64
N LEU A 161 2.17 -11.26 12.46
CA LEU A 161 2.58 -9.88 12.22
C LEU A 161 1.53 -9.12 11.42
N CYS A 162 1.21 -7.91 11.85
CA CYS A 162 0.42 -6.93 11.12
C CYS A 162 1.24 -5.65 10.95
N VAL A 163 1.54 -5.27 9.71
CA VAL A 163 2.26 -4.02 9.39
C VAL A 163 1.29 -3.05 8.74
N ALA A 164 0.83 -2.07 9.52
CA ALA A 164 -0.10 -1.05 9.05
C ALA A 164 -0.15 0.14 10.01
N ASN A 165 -0.35 1.35 9.46
CA ASN A 165 -0.78 2.49 10.27
C ASN A 165 -2.20 2.25 10.78
N TRP A 166 -2.50 2.66 12.01
CA TRP A 166 -3.82 2.42 12.61
C TRP A 166 -4.88 3.36 12.02
N LEU A 167 -5.44 2.91 10.91
CA LEU A 167 -6.52 3.55 10.18
C LEU A 167 -7.74 2.63 10.15
N PRO A 168 -8.98 3.15 10.15
CA PRO A 168 -10.20 2.33 10.16
C PRO A 168 -10.28 1.31 9.03
N ASN A 169 -9.73 1.64 7.85
CA ASN A 169 -9.73 0.75 6.69
C ASN A 169 -8.73 -0.42 6.79
N LYS A 170 -7.84 -0.43 7.80
CA LYS A 170 -6.84 -1.50 7.99
C LYS A 170 -7.33 -2.70 8.81
N GLY A 171 -8.51 -2.60 9.42
CA GLY A 171 -9.13 -3.73 10.09
C GLY A 171 -8.44 -4.17 11.39
N ILE A 172 -7.75 -3.24 12.08
CA ILE A 172 -7.00 -3.57 13.32
C ILE A 172 -7.95 -4.05 14.43
N LEU A 173 -9.13 -3.41 14.57
CA LEU A 173 -10.13 -3.82 15.56
C LEU A 173 -10.71 -5.19 15.23
N GLU A 174 -11.01 -5.46 13.96
CA GLU A 174 -11.48 -6.76 13.47
C GLU A 174 -10.44 -7.87 13.75
N LEU A 175 -9.15 -7.57 13.61
CA LEU A 175 -8.08 -8.51 13.95
C LEU A 175 -8.02 -8.78 15.45
N LEU A 176 -8.15 -7.75 16.28
CA LEU A 176 -8.17 -7.90 17.74
C LEU A 176 -9.41 -8.69 18.21
N ASP A 177 -10.58 -8.45 17.58
CA ASP A 177 -11.79 -9.20 17.87
C ASP A 177 -11.65 -10.69 17.49
N ALA A 178 -11.08 -11.00 16.34
CA ALA A 178 -10.79 -12.37 15.92
C ALA A 178 -9.79 -13.08 16.84
N ALA A 179 -8.81 -12.36 17.38
CA ALA A 179 -7.80 -12.91 18.28
C ALA A 179 -8.35 -13.14 19.71
N ALA A 180 -9.35 -12.38 20.14
CA ALA A 180 -9.95 -12.51 21.46
C ALA A 180 -10.57 -13.91 21.71
N ASP A 181 -11.04 -14.57 20.65
CA ASP A 181 -11.65 -15.91 20.71
C ASP A 181 -10.61 -17.04 20.71
N LEU A 182 -9.31 -16.73 20.61
CA LEU A 182 -8.25 -17.73 20.56
C LEU A 182 -7.82 -18.16 21.97
N PRO A 183 -7.46 -19.45 22.16
CA PRO A 183 -6.91 -19.91 23.43
C PRO A 183 -5.65 -19.14 23.83
N ALA A 184 -5.51 -18.88 25.12
CA ALA A 184 -4.30 -18.26 25.68
C ALA A 184 -3.04 -19.07 25.27
N GLY A 185 -1.98 -18.36 24.89
CA GLY A 185 -0.71 -19.00 24.46
C GLY A 185 -0.74 -19.60 23.05
N LEU A 186 -1.87 -19.55 22.32
CA LEU A 186 -1.92 -20.04 20.94
C LEU A 186 -1.24 -19.07 19.96
N LEU A 187 -1.52 -17.77 20.06
CA LEU A 187 -1.04 -16.78 19.13
C LEU A 187 -0.60 -15.50 19.85
N ARG A 188 0.55 -14.96 19.45
CA ARG A 188 1.01 -13.61 19.79
C ARG A 188 0.85 -12.71 18.57
N LEU A 189 0.17 -11.57 18.75
CA LEU A 189 0.00 -10.57 17.71
C LEU A 189 1.05 -9.48 17.84
N HIS A 190 1.69 -9.14 16.72
CA HIS A 190 2.67 -8.06 16.63
C HIS A 190 2.16 -6.99 15.67
N PHE A 191 2.09 -5.74 16.15
CA PHE A 191 1.70 -4.60 15.33
C PHE A 191 2.88 -3.66 15.11
N ALA A 192 3.17 -3.33 13.84
CA ALA A 192 4.15 -2.32 13.46
C ALA A 192 3.51 -1.26 12.55
N GLY A 193 3.76 0.02 12.84
CA GLY A 193 3.23 1.17 12.09
C GLY A 193 2.86 2.32 13.01
N ASP A 194 2.43 3.45 12.42
CA ASP A 194 1.98 4.61 13.18
C ASP A 194 0.65 4.29 13.90
N GLU A 195 0.69 4.28 15.20
CA GLU A 195 -0.44 3.91 16.06
C GLU A 195 -1.54 4.97 16.12
N ARG A 196 -1.23 6.21 15.75
CA ARG A 196 -2.18 7.33 15.69
C ARG A 196 -3.06 7.47 16.94
N THR A 197 -2.48 7.25 18.11
CA THR A 197 -3.19 7.22 19.40
C THR A 197 -3.94 8.50 19.74
N HIS A 198 -3.57 9.63 19.09
CA HIS A 198 -4.28 10.91 19.18
C HIS A 198 -5.64 10.89 18.48
N THR A 199 -5.92 9.91 17.61
CA THR A 199 -7.20 9.80 16.90
C THR A 199 -8.25 9.00 17.69
N PRO A 200 -9.56 9.20 17.43
CA PRO A 200 -10.59 8.37 18.05
C PRO A 200 -10.42 6.87 17.76
N TYR A 201 -10.00 6.51 16.55
CA TYR A 201 -9.77 5.10 16.18
C TYR A 201 -8.57 4.52 16.94
N GLY A 202 -7.43 5.21 16.97
CA GLY A 202 -6.26 4.75 17.71
C GLY A 202 -6.53 4.53 19.20
N ARG A 203 -7.33 5.42 19.83
CA ARG A 203 -7.76 5.24 21.22
C ARG A 203 -8.62 3.98 21.43
N ARG A 204 -9.52 3.68 20.49
CA ARG A 204 -10.33 2.43 20.54
C ARG A 204 -9.44 1.19 20.40
N VAL A 205 -8.43 1.23 19.52
CA VAL A 205 -7.45 0.14 19.38
C VAL A 205 -6.68 -0.08 20.69
N ILE A 206 -6.18 0.98 21.33
CA ILE A 206 -5.49 0.88 22.63
C ILE A 206 -6.41 0.26 23.69
N HIS A 207 -7.64 0.72 23.79
CA HIS A 207 -8.61 0.15 24.73
C HIS A 207 -8.80 -1.37 24.50
N ARG A 208 -9.00 -1.76 23.23
CA ARG A 208 -9.20 -3.17 22.86
C ARG A 208 -7.96 -4.04 23.14
N ILE A 209 -6.75 -3.51 22.94
CA ILE A 209 -5.51 -4.20 23.32
C ILE A 209 -5.45 -4.43 24.84
N GLY A 210 -5.92 -3.48 25.64
CA GLY A 210 -5.97 -3.61 27.12
C GLY A 210 -6.83 -4.78 27.60
N GLU A 211 -7.79 -5.23 26.78
CA GLU A 211 -8.64 -6.40 27.06
C GLU A 211 -7.98 -7.74 26.67
N LEU A 212 -6.79 -7.70 26.06
CA LEU A 212 -6.03 -8.87 25.59
C LEU A 212 -4.62 -8.91 26.22
N PRO A 213 -4.52 -9.01 27.57
CA PRO A 213 -3.25 -8.90 28.28
C PRO A 213 -2.28 -10.00 27.85
N GLY A 214 -1.05 -9.60 27.54
CA GLY A 214 0.03 -10.52 27.15
C GLY A 214 -0.11 -11.14 25.76
N GLN A 215 -1.18 -10.86 25.01
CA GLN A 215 -1.41 -11.43 23.68
C GLN A 215 -0.91 -10.52 22.56
N VAL A 216 -0.77 -9.23 22.82
CA VAL A 216 -0.44 -8.21 21.82
C VAL A 216 0.87 -7.50 22.15
N VAL A 217 1.75 -7.36 21.17
CA VAL A 217 3.01 -6.60 21.23
C VAL A 217 2.93 -5.45 20.21
N ARG A 218 3.25 -4.25 20.66
CA ARG A 218 3.26 -3.03 19.85
C ARG A 218 4.71 -2.61 19.61
N HIS A 219 5.07 -2.42 18.33
CA HIS A 219 6.39 -1.97 17.92
C HIS A 219 6.45 -0.49 17.55
N GLY A 220 5.28 0.16 17.40
CA GLY A 220 5.20 1.53 16.88
C GLY A 220 5.72 1.65 15.44
N SER A 221 6.13 2.85 15.07
CA SER A 221 6.77 3.10 13.77
C SER A 221 8.19 2.55 13.77
N CYS A 222 8.48 1.67 12.84
CA CYS A 222 9.80 1.07 12.65
C CYS A 222 10.43 1.57 11.34
N ASP A 223 11.75 1.60 11.28
CA ASP A 223 12.49 1.76 10.03
C ASP A 223 12.43 0.50 9.15
N ASP A 224 12.92 0.59 7.92
CA ASP A 224 12.88 -0.54 6.97
C ASP A 224 13.62 -1.79 7.49
N ALA A 225 14.73 -1.60 8.25
CA ALA A 225 15.48 -2.70 8.84
C ALA A 225 14.69 -3.38 9.97
N GLY A 226 14.05 -2.60 10.84
CA GLY A 226 13.18 -3.08 11.91
C GLY A 226 11.98 -3.85 11.38
N VAL A 227 11.28 -3.30 10.40
CA VAL A 227 10.16 -4.00 9.74
C VAL A 227 10.66 -5.29 9.07
N GLY A 228 11.82 -5.27 8.42
CA GLY A 228 12.44 -6.45 7.82
C GLY A 228 12.74 -7.56 8.85
N ARG A 229 13.25 -7.20 10.04
CA ARG A 229 13.43 -8.17 11.14
C ARG A 229 12.11 -8.80 11.57
N LEU A 230 11.06 -7.99 11.74
CA LEU A 230 9.74 -8.49 12.12
C LEU A 230 9.17 -9.48 11.10
N TYR A 231 9.25 -9.19 9.80
CA TYR A 231 8.82 -10.12 8.76
C TYR A 231 9.57 -11.44 8.83
N ARG A 232 10.90 -11.43 9.00
CA ARG A 232 11.70 -12.68 9.09
C ARG A 232 11.46 -13.48 10.36
N SER A 233 10.94 -12.84 11.40
CA SER A 233 10.76 -13.42 12.73
C SER A 233 9.34 -13.93 12.98
N ALA A 234 8.39 -13.51 12.19
CA ALA A 234 6.99 -13.92 12.32
C ALA A 234 6.74 -15.30 11.69
N ASP A 235 5.64 -15.93 12.08
CA ASP A 235 5.17 -17.19 11.54
C ASP A 235 4.12 -17.02 10.45
N MET A 236 3.38 -15.92 10.48
CA MET A 236 2.35 -15.56 9.50
C MET A 236 2.16 -14.05 9.46
N PHE A 237 1.62 -13.56 8.36
CA PHE A 237 1.22 -12.17 8.20
C PHE A 237 -0.30 -12.06 8.12
N VAL A 238 -0.87 -11.08 8.82
CA VAL A 238 -2.32 -10.85 8.80
C VAL A 238 -2.63 -9.37 8.66
N LEU A 239 -3.46 -9.04 7.67
CA LEU A 239 -3.94 -7.66 7.47
C LEU A 239 -5.36 -7.71 6.89
N PRO A 240 -6.42 -7.65 7.72
CA PRO A 240 -7.80 -7.66 7.27
C PRO A 240 -8.24 -6.26 6.82
N SER A 241 -7.49 -5.70 5.87
CA SER A 241 -7.74 -4.38 5.31
C SER A 241 -8.98 -4.41 4.40
N ARG A 242 -9.85 -3.43 4.56
CA ARG A 242 -11.06 -3.26 3.73
C ARG A 242 -10.73 -2.75 2.32
N TRP A 243 -9.52 -2.23 2.13
CA TRP A 243 -9.03 -1.78 0.85
C TRP A 243 -7.50 -1.72 0.82
N GLU A 244 -6.93 -2.40 -0.16
CA GLU A 244 -5.51 -2.32 -0.50
C GLU A 244 -5.36 -2.06 -1.99
N THR A 245 -4.74 -0.95 -2.32
CA THR A 245 -4.56 -0.55 -3.73
C THR A 245 -3.61 -1.48 -4.46
N TYR A 246 -2.48 -1.80 -3.84
CA TYR A 246 -1.51 -2.80 -4.32
C TYR A 246 -1.33 -3.91 -3.29
N GLY A 247 -1.15 -3.57 -2.01
CA GLY A 247 -0.88 -4.51 -0.93
C GLY A 247 0.62 -4.74 -0.73
N THR A 248 1.41 -3.66 -0.66
CA THR A 248 2.86 -3.73 -0.46
C THR A 248 3.24 -4.58 0.76
N ALA A 249 2.51 -4.43 1.89
CA ALA A 249 2.77 -5.22 3.09
C ALA A 249 2.55 -6.74 2.88
N PHE A 250 1.57 -7.13 2.05
CA PHE A 250 1.39 -8.53 1.65
C PHE A 250 2.54 -9.02 0.79
N ALA A 251 2.95 -8.23 -0.22
CA ALA A 251 4.07 -8.59 -1.09
C ALA A 251 5.38 -8.76 -0.30
N GLU A 252 5.64 -7.89 0.67
CA GLU A 252 6.78 -7.95 1.57
C GLU A 252 6.74 -9.18 2.49
N ALA A 253 5.57 -9.50 3.04
CA ALA A 253 5.36 -10.70 3.84
C ALA A 253 5.60 -11.99 3.02
N MET A 254 5.07 -12.03 1.79
CA MET A 254 5.28 -13.15 0.88
C MET A 254 6.75 -13.32 0.52
N ASP A 255 7.48 -12.24 0.26
CA ASP A 255 8.93 -12.27 -0.03
C ASP A 255 9.74 -12.78 1.18
N ALA A 256 9.27 -12.52 2.40
CA ALA A 256 9.82 -13.07 3.63
C ALA A 256 9.42 -14.53 3.91
N GLY A 257 8.62 -15.15 3.04
CA GLY A 257 8.16 -16.53 3.19
C GLY A 257 7.03 -16.73 4.19
N LEU A 258 6.25 -15.68 4.46
CA LEU A 258 5.10 -15.78 5.36
C LEU A 258 3.82 -16.13 4.58
N PRO A 259 3.00 -17.08 5.06
CA PRO A 259 1.63 -17.20 4.60
C PRO A 259 0.85 -15.95 5.00
N VAL A 260 -0.04 -15.48 4.14
CA VAL A 260 -0.77 -14.25 4.36
C VAL A 260 -2.25 -14.50 4.61
N ILE A 261 -2.86 -13.73 5.53
CA ILE A 261 -4.31 -13.77 5.83
C ILE A 261 -4.86 -12.37 5.59
N GLY A 262 -5.94 -12.27 4.82
CA GLY A 262 -6.59 -10.98 4.57
C GLY A 262 -7.96 -11.10 3.94
N TRP A 263 -8.66 -9.96 3.83
CA TRP A 263 -9.95 -9.90 3.16
C TRP A 263 -9.82 -9.95 1.64
N ARG A 264 -10.79 -10.53 0.97
CA ARG A 264 -10.98 -10.51 -0.49
C ARG A 264 -11.34 -9.10 -0.97
N CYS A 265 -10.39 -8.16 -0.79
CA CYS A 265 -10.56 -6.74 -1.10
C CYS A 265 -9.35 -6.17 -1.84
N GLY A 266 -9.61 -5.16 -2.67
CA GLY A 266 -8.55 -4.48 -3.42
C GLY A 266 -7.74 -5.45 -4.27
N ASN A 267 -6.42 -5.33 -4.20
CA ASN A 267 -5.50 -6.13 -5.03
C ASN A 267 -5.10 -7.48 -4.43
N LEU A 268 -5.50 -7.81 -3.18
CA LEU A 268 -5.08 -9.07 -2.55
C LEU A 268 -5.43 -10.32 -3.39
N PRO A 269 -6.63 -10.44 -4.02
CA PRO A 269 -6.95 -11.59 -4.86
C PRO A 269 -6.07 -11.76 -6.12
N HIS A 270 -5.32 -10.72 -6.50
CA HIS A 270 -4.35 -10.79 -7.60
C HIS A 270 -2.95 -11.15 -7.14
N LEU A 271 -2.65 -10.98 -5.85
CA LEU A 271 -1.37 -11.37 -5.24
C LEU A 271 -1.38 -12.81 -4.76
N VAL A 272 -2.52 -13.29 -4.22
CA VAL A 272 -2.64 -14.51 -3.45
C VAL A 272 -3.75 -15.41 -4.00
N ASP A 273 -3.42 -16.63 -4.36
CA ASP A 273 -4.38 -17.71 -4.62
C ASP A 273 -4.78 -18.32 -3.26
N ASP A 274 -6.06 -18.25 -2.94
CA ASP A 274 -6.62 -18.74 -1.68
C ASP A 274 -6.29 -20.23 -1.45
N GLY A 275 -5.84 -20.55 -0.23
CA GLY A 275 -5.43 -21.90 0.14
C GLY A 275 -4.01 -22.31 -0.34
N ARG A 276 -3.32 -21.46 -1.13
CA ARG A 276 -1.98 -21.79 -1.66
C ARG A 276 -0.87 -20.96 -1.05
N GLN A 277 -0.95 -19.63 -1.10
CA GLN A 277 0.03 -18.72 -0.50
C GLN A 277 -0.49 -18.10 0.82
N GLY A 278 -1.75 -18.40 1.16
CA GLY A 278 -2.41 -17.83 2.33
C GLY A 278 -3.91 -18.10 2.30
N ILE A 279 -4.65 -17.37 3.11
CA ILE A 279 -6.10 -17.51 3.26
C ILE A 279 -6.76 -16.16 2.96
N VAL A 280 -7.64 -16.16 1.94
CA VAL A 280 -8.35 -14.97 1.47
C VAL A 280 -9.83 -15.08 1.84
N LEU A 281 -10.25 -14.29 2.81
CA LEU A 281 -11.55 -14.39 3.48
C LEU A 281 -12.56 -13.36 2.97
N SER A 282 -13.84 -13.60 3.20
CA SER A 282 -14.88 -12.60 2.94
C SER A 282 -14.72 -11.39 3.86
N PRO A 283 -14.89 -10.15 3.34
CA PRO A 283 -14.71 -8.95 4.13
C PRO A 283 -15.65 -8.90 5.35
N GLY A 284 -15.09 -8.68 6.55
CA GLY A 284 -15.84 -8.56 7.79
C GLY A 284 -16.24 -9.89 8.45
N ASP A 285 -15.83 -11.04 7.90
CA ASP A 285 -16.08 -12.36 8.49
C ASP A 285 -15.06 -12.63 9.63
N ILE A 286 -15.33 -12.04 10.80
CA ILE A 286 -14.47 -12.17 11.99
C ILE A 286 -14.35 -13.63 12.44
N PRO A 287 -15.43 -14.45 12.48
CA PRO A 287 -15.33 -15.86 12.81
C PRO A 287 -14.39 -16.64 11.87
N ALA A 288 -14.48 -16.40 10.56
CA ALA A 288 -13.56 -17.02 9.59
C ALA A 288 -12.11 -16.54 9.79
N LEU A 289 -11.90 -15.26 10.16
CA LEU A 289 -10.56 -14.73 10.49
C LEU A 289 -9.99 -15.43 11.72
N SER A 290 -10.78 -15.58 12.79
CA SER A 290 -10.38 -16.32 14.00
C SER A 290 -10.03 -17.78 13.68
N ALA A 291 -10.86 -18.46 12.87
CA ALA A 291 -10.61 -19.83 12.43
C ALA A 291 -9.31 -19.96 11.60
N ALA A 292 -9.05 -19.02 10.70
CA ALA A 292 -7.81 -18.98 9.88
C ALA A 292 -6.56 -18.77 10.75
N LEU A 293 -6.61 -17.84 11.71
CA LEU A 293 -5.53 -17.61 12.68
C LEU A 293 -5.25 -18.87 13.49
N ARG A 294 -6.29 -19.51 14.04
CA ARG A 294 -6.20 -20.76 14.79
C ARG A 294 -5.57 -21.88 13.94
N ARG A 295 -6.10 -22.09 12.74
CA ARG A 295 -5.62 -23.13 11.81
C ARG A 295 -4.14 -23.02 11.54
N LEU A 296 -3.65 -21.83 11.17
CA LEU A 296 -2.23 -21.63 10.89
C LEU A 296 -1.37 -21.63 12.15
N ALA A 297 -1.90 -21.24 13.32
CA ALA A 297 -1.16 -21.33 14.59
C ALA A 297 -0.98 -22.80 15.03
N GLU A 298 -1.99 -23.65 14.84
CA GLU A 298 -1.99 -25.04 15.23
C GLU A 298 -1.27 -25.96 14.25
N ASN A 299 -1.26 -25.64 12.95
CA ASN A 299 -0.72 -26.47 11.87
C ASN A 299 0.56 -25.88 11.28
N GLU A 300 1.71 -26.14 11.93
CA GLU A 300 3.01 -25.68 11.46
C GLU A 300 3.39 -26.21 10.07
N PRO A 301 3.20 -27.51 9.73
CA PRO A 301 3.49 -28.00 8.39
C PRO A 301 2.75 -27.25 7.28
N GLU A 302 1.47 -26.98 7.46
CA GLU A 302 0.66 -26.24 6.51
C GLU A 302 1.12 -24.78 6.41
N ARG A 303 1.39 -24.15 7.54
CA ARG A 303 1.93 -22.78 7.62
C ARG A 303 3.24 -22.66 6.84
N CYS A 304 4.18 -23.59 7.04
CA CYS A 304 5.45 -23.64 6.32
C CYS A 304 5.26 -23.90 4.81
N GLN A 305 4.34 -24.78 4.44
CA GLN A 305 4.04 -25.07 3.03
C GLN A 305 3.46 -23.82 2.32
N MET A 306 2.50 -23.15 2.93
CA MET A 306 1.93 -21.90 2.39
C MET A 306 2.98 -20.79 2.32
N GLY A 307 3.82 -20.64 3.34
CA GLY A 307 4.91 -19.67 3.36
C GLY A 307 5.92 -19.90 2.23
N ALA A 308 6.33 -21.15 2.01
CA ALA A 308 7.19 -21.51 0.88
C ALA A 308 6.53 -21.22 -0.49
N ALA A 309 5.22 -21.43 -0.60
CA ALA A 309 4.48 -21.07 -1.82
C ALA A 309 4.38 -19.54 -1.99
N ALA A 310 4.22 -18.79 -0.90
CA ALA A 310 4.22 -17.32 -0.89
C ALA A 310 5.58 -16.78 -1.35
N ALA A 311 6.69 -17.30 -0.83
CA ALA A 311 8.04 -16.91 -1.24
C ALA A 311 8.28 -17.13 -2.74
N ARG A 312 7.86 -18.29 -3.27
CA ARG A 312 7.96 -18.57 -4.72
C ARG A 312 7.14 -17.58 -5.54
N ARG A 313 5.90 -17.30 -5.12
CA ARG A 313 5.02 -16.34 -5.81
C ARG A 313 5.59 -14.93 -5.79
N ALA A 314 6.23 -14.51 -4.69
CA ALA A 314 6.87 -13.21 -4.58
C ALA A 314 8.00 -13.00 -5.60
N GLN A 315 8.69 -14.06 -6.04
CA GLN A 315 9.72 -13.94 -7.08
C GLN A 315 9.17 -13.53 -8.45
N ASP A 316 7.88 -13.74 -8.70
CA ASP A 316 7.19 -13.28 -9.93
C ASP A 316 6.84 -11.77 -9.86
N LEU A 317 6.90 -11.15 -8.67
CA LEU A 317 6.66 -9.72 -8.50
C LEU A 317 7.91 -8.93 -8.91
N PRO A 318 7.76 -7.76 -9.57
CA PRO A 318 8.90 -7.00 -10.06
C PRO A 318 9.78 -6.48 -8.92
N THR A 319 11.06 -6.27 -9.22
CA THR A 319 11.95 -5.44 -8.39
C THR A 319 11.68 -3.96 -8.64
N TRP A 320 12.19 -3.08 -7.77
CA TRP A 320 12.09 -1.64 -7.99
C TRP A 320 12.78 -1.18 -9.27
N GLU A 321 13.90 -1.83 -9.66
CA GLU A 321 14.59 -1.56 -10.90
C GLU A 321 13.74 -1.90 -12.12
N GLN A 322 13.07 -3.06 -12.11
CA GLN A 322 12.16 -3.47 -13.19
C GLN A 322 10.95 -2.54 -13.30
N SER A 323 10.35 -2.18 -12.15
CA SER A 323 9.23 -1.22 -12.12
C SER A 323 9.65 0.15 -12.62
N ALA A 324 10.82 0.63 -12.24
CA ALA A 324 11.36 1.92 -12.71
C ALA A 324 11.66 1.89 -14.21
N GLN A 325 12.29 0.84 -14.71
CA GLN A 325 12.56 0.68 -16.13
C GLN A 325 11.27 0.77 -16.97
N GLN A 326 10.23 0.02 -16.55
CA GLN A 326 8.93 0.07 -17.22
C GLN A 326 8.28 1.45 -17.11
N PHE A 327 8.31 2.07 -15.91
CA PHE A 327 7.74 3.39 -15.66
C PHE A 327 8.34 4.46 -16.57
N PHE A 328 9.68 4.52 -16.66
CA PHE A 328 10.36 5.52 -17.48
C PHE A 328 10.24 5.24 -18.97
N ALA A 329 10.27 3.99 -19.41
CA ALA A 329 10.02 3.62 -20.81
C ALA A 329 8.66 4.12 -21.29
N ILE A 330 7.59 3.90 -20.48
CA ILE A 330 6.24 4.39 -20.76
C ILE A 330 6.22 5.92 -20.85
N LEU A 331 6.83 6.63 -19.90
CA LEU A 331 6.85 8.09 -19.91
C LEU A 331 7.74 8.67 -21.02
N ALA A 332 8.74 7.93 -21.51
CA ALA A 332 9.52 8.29 -22.68
C ALA A 332 8.76 8.09 -24.01
N GLY A 333 7.60 7.40 -23.97
CA GLY A 333 6.83 7.05 -25.16
C GLY A 333 7.42 5.87 -25.94
N GLN A 334 8.21 5.03 -25.24
CA GLN A 334 8.68 3.76 -25.78
C GLN A 334 7.59 2.70 -25.62
N PRO A 335 7.38 1.83 -26.62
CA PRO A 335 6.36 0.79 -26.57
C PRO A 335 6.59 -0.28 -25.50
#